data_99789ffe90f7365f62d855f58da529a0
#
_entry.id   99789ffe90f7365f62d855f58da529a0
#
_cell.length_a   1.000
_cell.length_b   1.000
_cell.length_c   1.000
_cell.angle_alpha   90.00
_cell.angle_beta   90.00
_cell.angle_gamma   90.00
#
_symmetry.space_group_name_H-M   'P 1'
#
loop_
_entity.id
_entity.type
_entity.pdbx_description
1 polymer ?
#
loop_
_entity_poly.entity_id
_entity_poly.type
_entity_poly.pdbx_seq_one_letter_code
_entity_poly.pdbx_strand_id
1 'polypeptide(L)'
;MAYPFQITSMDQYEMAYRVSVNQPEEFWESVAENFKWRKKWSKVLEGNFKEPKVEWFRGAQLNITENCIDRHLETMGDKLAIIWEPNNPEERVRVVTYNRLHKRVCQFAQVLKNNGVKKGDRVCIY
;
A
#
# COMPACT_ATOMS: atom_id res chain seq x y z
N MET A 1 -10.73 -12.74 9.43
CA MET A 1 -9.26 -12.83 9.22
C MET A 1 -8.60 -11.91 10.21
N ALA A 2 -7.67 -12.41 11.02
CA ALA A 2 -6.83 -11.55 11.85
C ALA A 2 -5.85 -10.79 10.94
N TYR A 3 -5.69 -9.50 11.17
CA TYR A 3 -4.66 -8.72 10.48
C TYR A 3 -3.30 -9.11 11.07
N PRO A 4 -2.29 -9.44 10.24
CA PRO A 4 -1.01 -9.98 10.72
C PRO A 4 -0.22 -9.02 11.64
N PHE A 5 -0.58 -7.73 11.70
CA PHE A 5 0.07 -6.70 12.52
C PHE A 5 -0.92 -5.95 13.41
N GLN A 6 -2.03 -6.60 13.79
CA GLN A 6 -2.96 -5.99 14.72
C GLN A 6 -2.35 -5.91 16.12
N ILE A 7 -2.09 -4.71 16.60
CA ILE A 7 -1.63 -4.43 17.95
C ILE A 7 -2.87 -4.22 18.82
N THR A 8 -2.98 -5.00 19.90
CA THR A 8 -4.15 -4.97 20.81
C THR A 8 -3.79 -4.59 22.24
N SER A 9 -2.49 -4.44 22.56
CA SER A 9 -2.01 -4.02 23.88
C SER A 9 -0.77 -3.13 23.78
N MET A 10 -0.48 -2.37 24.83
CA MET A 10 0.75 -1.56 24.92
C MET A 10 2.00 -2.42 24.93
N ASP A 11 1.98 -3.58 25.60
CA ASP A 11 3.13 -4.50 25.62
C ASP A 11 3.48 -4.99 24.21
N GLN A 12 2.47 -5.31 23.40
CA GLN A 12 2.68 -5.67 21.99
C GLN A 12 3.26 -4.50 21.18
N TYR A 13 2.78 -3.28 21.42
CA TYR A 13 3.31 -2.09 20.78
C TYR A 13 4.80 -1.88 21.14
N GLU A 14 5.13 -1.90 22.44
CA GLU A 14 6.50 -1.72 22.90
C GLU A 14 7.45 -2.79 22.34
N MET A 15 7.01 -4.05 22.31
CA MET A 15 7.79 -5.15 21.73
C MET A 15 8.03 -4.90 20.23
N ALA A 16 6.98 -4.63 19.46
CA ALA A 16 7.08 -4.36 18.04
C ALA A 16 7.98 -3.14 17.75
N TYR A 17 7.83 -2.07 18.54
CA TYR A 17 8.68 -0.88 18.44
C TYR A 17 10.15 -1.19 18.69
N ARG A 18 10.48 -1.92 19.76
CA ARG A 18 11.86 -2.32 20.07
C ARG A 18 12.47 -3.16 18.93
N VAL A 19 11.72 -4.10 18.39
CA VAL A 19 12.19 -4.92 17.25
C VAL A 19 12.40 -4.03 16.02
N SER A 20 11.47 -3.13 15.71
CA SER A 20 11.57 -2.26 14.52
C SER A 20 12.78 -1.31 14.55
N VAL A 21 13.23 -0.93 15.75
CA VAL A 21 14.40 -0.04 15.94
C VAL A 21 15.71 -0.82 16.02
N ASN A 22 15.73 -1.93 16.75
CA ASN A 22 16.96 -2.69 17.01
C ASN A 22 17.27 -3.74 15.94
N GLN A 23 16.25 -4.24 15.24
CA GLN A 23 16.33 -5.26 14.19
C GLN A 23 15.48 -4.84 12.98
N PRO A 24 15.77 -3.69 12.35
CA PRO A 24 14.92 -3.13 11.32
C PRO A 24 14.81 -4.03 10.08
N GLU A 25 15.84 -4.73 9.69
CA GLU A 25 15.80 -5.64 8.54
C GLU A 25 14.79 -6.77 8.77
N GLU A 26 14.87 -7.47 9.88
CA GLU A 26 13.98 -8.59 10.23
C GLU A 26 12.53 -8.11 10.39
N PHE A 27 12.34 -6.97 11.05
CA PHE A 27 11.01 -6.39 11.24
C PHE A 27 10.35 -6.06 9.91
N TRP A 28 11.02 -5.28 9.06
CA TRP A 28 10.45 -4.85 7.79
C TRP A 28 10.36 -5.98 6.76
N GLU A 29 11.22 -7.00 6.83
CA GLU A 29 11.09 -8.21 6.05
C GLU A 29 9.80 -8.95 6.40
N SER A 30 9.53 -9.16 7.69
CA SER A 30 8.30 -9.82 8.14
C SER A 30 7.04 -9.07 7.72
N VAL A 31 7.07 -7.73 7.71
CA VAL A 31 5.99 -6.89 7.18
C VAL A 31 5.85 -7.08 5.68
N ALA A 32 6.95 -7.01 4.95
CA ALA A 32 7.00 -7.09 3.50
C ALA A 32 6.53 -8.44 2.93
N GLU A 33 6.74 -9.54 3.66
CA GLU A 33 6.26 -10.88 3.29
C GLU A 33 4.74 -10.96 3.11
N ASN A 34 3.98 -10.04 3.70
CA ASN A 34 2.52 -9.99 3.57
C ASN A 34 2.04 -9.30 2.29
N PHE A 35 2.93 -8.75 1.50
CA PHE A 35 2.62 -8.11 0.24
C PHE A 35 2.89 -9.05 -0.94
N LYS A 36 2.13 -8.84 -2.01
CA LYS A 36 2.34 -9.55 -3.28
C LYS A 36 3.39 -8.80 -4.08
N TRP A 37 4.58 -9.37 -4.17
CA TRP A 37 5.70 -8.84 -4.94
C TRP A 37 5.72 -9.47 -6.34
N ARG A 38 5.99 -8.67 -7.35
CA ARG A 38 6.29 -9.16 -8.71
C ARG A 38 7.69 -9.75 -8.77
N LYS A 39 8.62 -9.15 -8.01
CA LYS A 39 9.98 -9.62 -7.79
C LYS A 39 10.37 -9.31 -6.35
N LYS A 40 10.82 -10.33 -5.61
CA LYS A 40 11.34 -10.13 -4.25
C LYS A 40 12.69 -9.41 -4.28
N TRP A 41 13.07 -8.87 -3.16
CA TRP A 41 14.34 -8.18 -2.93
C TRP A 41 15.53 -9.14 -2.87
N SER A 42 16.71 -8.62 -3.14
CA SER A 42 17.99 -9.29 -2.86
C SER A 42 18.54 -8.94 -1.48
N LYS A 43 18.16 -7.77 -0.95
CA LYS A 43 18.54 -7.28 0.37
C LYS A 43 17.44 -6.36 0.91
N VAL A 44 17.12 -6.48 2.21
CA VAL A 44 16.04 -5.69 2.82
C VAL A 44 16.46 -4.25 3.03
N LEU A 45 17.64 -4.03 3.60
CA LEU A 45 18.20 -2.70 3.85
C LEU A 45 19.67 -2.67 3.43
N GLU A 46 20.06 -1.67 2.67
CA GLU A 46 21.45 -1.40 2.30
C GLU A 46 21.78 0.07 2.60
N GLY A 47 22.97 0.28 3.18
CA GLY A 47 23.42 1.59 3.61
C GLY A 47 23.14 1.88 5.08
N ASN A 48 23.46 3.10 5.48
CA ASN A 48 23.20 3.62 6.81
C ASN A 48 22.97 5.14 6.74
N PHE A 49 22.43 5.73 7.81
CA PHE A 49 22.15 7.17 7.85
C PHE A 49 23.41 8.08 7.95
N LYS A 50 24.60 7.51 8.15
CA LYS A 50 25.86 8.26 8.12
C LYS A 50 26.33 8.52 6.69
N GLU A 51 25.98 7.59 5.79
CA GLU A 51 26.15 7.77 4.36
C GLU A 51 24.77 8.09 3.77
N PRO A 52 24.59 9.16 3.01
CA PRO A 52 23.26 9.60 2.55
C PRO A 52 22.69 8.70 1.44
N LYS A 53 22.95 7.40 1.52
CA LYS A 53 22.48 6.38 0.58
C LYS A 53 21.87 5.23 1.37
N VAL A 54 20.54 5.27 1.49
CA VAL A 54 19.74 4.19 2.09
C VAL A 54 18.83 3.61 1.02
N GLU A 55 18.91 2.31 0.79
CA GLU A 55 18.08 1.58 -0.16
C GLU A 55 17.32 0.46 0.57
N TRP A 56 15.99 0.53 0.53
CA TRP A 56 15.11 -0.50 1.04
C TRP A 56 14.67 -1.46 -0.06
N PHE A 57 14.60 -2.75 0.25
CA PHE A 57 14.10 -3.81 -0.65
C PHE A 57 14.77 -3.78 -2.02
N ARG A 58 16.10 -3.82 -2.02
CA ARG A 58 16.93 -3.67 -3.22
C ARG A 58 16.52 -4.62 -4.34
N GLY A 59 16.26 -4.04 -5.51
CA GLY A 59 15.90 -4.76 -6.73
C GLY A 59 14.50 -5.37 -6.73
N ALA A 60 13.68 -5.10 -5.69
CA ALA A 60 12.31 -5.56 -5.63
C ALA A 60 11.41 -4.81 -6.62
N GLN A 61 10.31 -5.46 -7.00
CA GLN A 61 9.27 -4.87 -7.83
C GLN A 61 7.90 -5.15 -7.23
N LEU A 62 7.15 -4.08 -7.02
CA LEU A 62 5.82 -4.11 -6.43
C LEU A 62 4.90 -3.14 -7.19
N ASN A 63 3.66 -3.51 -7.35
CA ASN A 63 2.59 -2.56 -7.66
C ASN A 63 1.67 -2.45 -6.44
N ILE A 64 1.59 -1.26 -5.86
CA ILE A 64 0.80 -1.05 -4.65
C ILE A 64 -0.70 -1.22 -4.92
N THR A 65 -1.21 -0.90 -6.11
CA THR A 65 -2.62 -1.11 -6.45
C THR A 65 -2.99 -2.59 -6.49
N GLU A 66 -2.08 -3.47 -6.93
CA GLU A 66 -2.29 -4.92 -6.87
C GLU A 66 -2.47 -5.42 -5.43
N ASN A 67 -1.80 -4.79 -4.48
CA ASN A 67 -1.92 -5.13 -3.07
C ASN A 67 -3.13 -4.50 -2.38
N CYS A 68 -3.50 -3.27 -2.75
CA CYS A 68 -4.60 -2.55 -2.12
C CYS A 68 -5.96 -2.85 -2.74
N ILE A 69 -6.01 -3.26 -4.01
CA ILE A 69 -7.25 -3.41 -4.78
C ILE A 69 -7.37 -4.82 -5.36
N ASP A 70 -6.47 -5.18 -6.29
CA ASP A 70 -6.65 -6.34 -7.16
C ASP A 70 -6.72 -7.66 -6.37
N ARG A 71 -5.85 -7.84 -5.37
CA ARG A 71 -5.82 -9.05 -4.51
C ARG A 71 -7.13 -9.30 -3.75
N HIS A 72 -7.99 -8.30 -3.63
CA HIS A 72 -9.24 -8.35 -2.89
C HIS A 72 -10.47 -8.60 -3.76
N LEU A 73 -10.34 -8.51 -5.10
CA LEU A 73 -11.49 -8.56 -6.01
C LEU A 73 -12.22 -9.90 -5.95
N GLU A 74 -11.48 -10.99 -5.93
CA GLU A 74 -12.05 -12.34 -5.95
C GLU A 74 -12.92 -12.64 -4.71
N THR A 75 -12.46 -12.23 -3.52
CA THR A 75 -13.11 -12.57 -2.25
C THR A 75 -13.93 -11.44 -1.63
N MET A 76 -13.63 -10.18 -2.01
CA MET A 76 -14.22 -8.99 -1.40
C MET A 76 -14.66 -7.95 -2.43
N GLY A 77 -14.83 -8.33 -3.71
CA GLY A 77 -15.14 -7.40 -4.79
C GLY A 77 -16.37 -6.53 -4.54
N ASP A 78 -17.40 -7.07 -3.90
CA ASP A 78 -18.65 -6.36 -3.58
C ASP A 78 -18.65 -5.65 -2.22
N LYS A 79 -17.58 -5.82 -1.41
CA LYS A 79 -17.44 -5.06 -0.16
C LYS A 79 -17.15 -3.58 -0.46
N LEU A 80 -17.56 -2.72 0.47
CA LEU A 80 -17.27 -1.30 0.41
C LEU A 80 -15.76 -1.06 0.61
N ALA A 81 -15.15 -0.40 -0.36
CA ALA A 81 -13.76 0.03 -0.32
C ALA A 81 -13.65 1.50 0.13
N ILE A 82 -14.63 2.33 -0.24
CA ILE A 82 -14.66 3.75 0.11
C ILE A 82 -16.08 4.12 0.52
N ILE A 83 -16.19 4.85 1.62
CA ILE A 83 -17.39 5.55 2.06
C ILE A 83 -17.02 7.04 2.07
N TRP A 84 -17.68 7.83 1.23
CA TRP A 84 -17.51 9.28 1.21
C TRP A 84 -18.69 9.95 1.91
N GLU A 85 -18.38 10.67 2.98
CA GLU A 85 -19.32 11.43 3.78
C GLU A 85 -19.23 12.91 3.39
N PRO A 86 -20.32 13.54 2.93
CA PRO A 86 -20.28 14.95 2.56
C PRO A 86 -20.30 15.86 3.79
N ASN A 87 -19.72 17.07 3.66
CA ASN A 87 -19.81 18.09 4.69
C ASN A 87 -21.23 18.64 4.87
N ASN A 88 -22.02 18.69 3.79
CA ASN A 88 -23.41 19.12 3.86
C ASN A 88 -24.29 17.91 4.21
N PRO A 89 -25.01 17.93 5.37
CA PRO A 89 -25.86 16.83 5.80
C PRO A 89 -27.04 16.54 4.87
N GLU A 90 -27.43 17.48 4.01
CA GLU A 90 -28.48 17.29 3.00
C GLU A 90 -28.00 16.48 1.78
N GLU A 91 -26.67 16.34 1.60
CA GLU A 91 -26.12 15.54 0.53
C GLU A 91 -26.09 14.05 0.91
N ARG A 92 -26.22 13.20 -0.11
CA ARG A 92 -26.19 11.75 0.11
C ARG A 92 -24.77 11.21 0.21
N VAL A 93 -24.54 10.35 1.20
CA VAL A 93 -23.33 9.52 1.30
C VAL A 93 -23.11 8.75 -0.01
N ARG A 94 -21.87 8.68 -0.45
CA ARG A 94 -21.48 7.89 -1.64
C ARG A 94 -20.59 6.72 -1.25
N VAL A 95 -20.91 5.56 -1.76
CA VAL A 95 -20.16 4.34 -1.50
C VAL A 95 -19.57 3.77 -2.78
N VAL A 96 -18.38 3.18 -2.66
CA VAL A 96 -17.67 2.54 -3.77
C VAL A 96 -17.19 1.17 -3.32
N THR A 97 -17.59 0.12 -4.03
CA THR A 97 -17.09 -1.24 -3.81
C THR A 97 -15.70 -1.43 -4.42
N TYR A 98 -14.97 -2.50 -4.03
CA TYR A 98 -13.68 -2.83 -4.63
C TYR A 98 -13.78 -3.03 -6.16
N ASN A 99 -14.80 -3.73 -6.65
CA ASN A 99 -15.03 -3.90 -8.09
C ASN A 99 -15.20 -2.56 -8.81
N ARG A 100 -16.00 -1.65 -8.23
CA ARG A 100 -16.23 -0.32 -8.81
C ARG A 100 -14.96 0.55 -8.74
N LEU A 101 -14.21 0.47 -7.64
CA LEU A 101 -12.94 1.17 -7.47
C LEU A 101 -11.92 0.71 -8.51
N HIS A 102 -11.73 -0.60 -8.66
CA HIS A 102 -10.83 -1.18 -9.66
C HIS A 102 -11.17 -0.67 -11.07
N LYS A 103 -12.44 -0.74 -11.47
CA LYS A 103 -12.88 -0.25 -12.78
C LYS A 103 -12.50 1.23 -12.99
N ARG A 104 -12.75 2.08 -11.99
CA ARG A 104 -12.41 3.52 -12.08
C ARG A 104 -10.91 3.76 -12.14
N VAL A 105 -10.12 3.02 -11.36
CA VAL A 105 -8.65 3.12 -11.37
C VAL A 105 -8.11 2.73 -12.75
N CYS A 106 -8.60 1.63 -13.34
CA CYS A 106 -8.21 1.22 -14.69
C CYS A 106 -8.58 2.27 -15.76
N GLN A 107 -9.79 2.84 -15.67
CA GLN A 107 -10.23 3.91 -16.58
C GLN A 107 -9.33 5.15 -16.47
N PHE A 108 -9.02 5.59 -15.25
CA PHE A 108 -8.17 6.76 -15.04
C PHE A 108 -6.72 6.48 -15.47
N ALA A 109 -6.18 5.31 -15.21
CA ALA A 109 -4.88 4.89 -15.71
C ALA A 109 -4.81 4.95 -17.26
N GLN A 110 -5.90 4.57 -17.94
CA GLN A 110 -5.96 4.69 -19.39
C GLN A 110 -5.98 6.15 -19.85
N VAL A 111 -6.70 7.02 -19.14
CA VAL A 111 -6.69 8.47 -19.42
C VAL A 111 -5.28 9.03 -19.30
N LEU A 112 -4.54 8.70 -18.23
CA LEU A 112 -3.15 9.14 -18.05
C LEU A 112 -2.26 8.67 -19.22
N LYS A 113 -2.37 7.40 -19.62
CA LYS A 113 -1.63 6.86 -20.76
C LYS A 113 -1.95 7.57 -22.08
N ASN A 114 -3.23 7.83 -22.33
CA ASN A 114 -3.67 8.53 -23.55
C ASN A 114 -3.16 9.98 -23.60
N ASN A 115 -2.93 10.59 -22.44
CA ASN A 115 -2.31 11.91 -22.32
C ASN A 115 -0.76 11.87 -22.28
N GLY A 116 -0.16 10.73 -22.58
CA GLY A 116 1.28 10.60 -22.74
C GLY A 116 2.07 10.45 -21.44
N VAL A 117 1.42 10.28 -20.29
CA VAL A 117 2.10 10.08 -19.00
C VAL A 117 2.88 8.77 -19.00
N LYS A 118 4.15 8.85 -18.65
CA LYS A 118 5.13 7.75 -18.65
C LYS A 118 5.80 7.60 -17.29
N LYS A 119 6.56 6.52 -17.14
CA LYS A 119 7.37 6.29 -15.94
C LYS A 119 8.36 7.45 -15.74
N GLY A 120 8.36 8.02 -14.55
CA GLY A 120 9.20 9.16 -14.17
C GLY A 120 8.50 10.52 -14.26
N ASP A 121 7.33 10.60 -14.90
CA ASP A 121 6.56 11.84 -14.94
C ASP A 121 5.96 12.15 -13.56
N ARG A 122 5.78 13.43 -13.32
CA ARG A 122 5.19 13.95 -12.08
C ARG A 122 3.74 14.33 -12.34
N VAL A 123 2.83 13.77 -11.57
CA VAL A 123 1.39 14.07 -11.61
C VAL A 123 1.00 14.71 -10.29
N CYS A 124 0.44 15.92 -10.34
CA CYS A 124 -0.06 16.62 -9.15
C CYS A 124 -1.56 16.43 -9.00
N ILE A 125 -2.00 16.24 -7.77
CA ILE A 125 -3.42 16.21 -7.37
C ILE A 125 -3.61 17.32 -6.33
N TYR A 126 -4.63 18.16 -6.51
CA TYR A 126 -5.00 19.24 -5.58
C TYR A 126 -6.50 19.25 -5.32
#